data_865204f366890cf81645b8e8e21794f7
#
_entry.id   865204f366890cf81645b8e8e21794f7
#
_cell.length_a   1.000
_cell.length_b   1.000
_cell.length_c   1.000
_cell.angle_alpha   90.00
_cell.angle_beta   90.00
_cell.angle_gamma   90.00
#
_symmetry.space_group_name_H-M   'P 1'
#
loop_
_entity.id
_entity.type
_entity.pdbx_description
1 polymer ?
#
loop_
_entity_poly.entity_id
_entity_poly.type
_entity_poly.pdbx_seq_one_letter_code
_entity_poly.pdbx_strand_id
1 'polypeptide(L)'
;MGAGGDPSDPAIVDTGAAFELLHAFALVHDDVMDGSSTRRGEPTIHISFEADHRTSTWNGESRRFGEGVAILVGDLAEVYADRLMSSAPPAAFNIWNELKIELNIGQFLDVLGAARGDVDLETARRIVRYKSGKYTIERPLHVGAALAGRLDELEVPLSRYGEPLGEAFQLRDDILGTFGDSARTGKPVGDDLREGKPTPMLAIALERATSTQRDVLRRVGATDLSIDEIQEIQSVFVDTNALAEVEASISQLTEHAIAALDDASITSESLGALHDLAVYVGARDI
;
A
#
# COMPACT_ATOMS: atom_id res chain seq x y z
N MET A 1 -15.58 -15.64 9.35
CA MET A 1 -16.46 -16.66 8.71
C MET A 1 -15.65 -17.87 8.25
N GLY A 2 -14.72 -17.74 7.33
CA GLY A 2 -13.94 -18.86 6.78
C GLY A 2 -13.14 -19.68 7.78
N ALA A 3 -12.74 -19.09 8.89
CA ALA A 3 -12.12 -19.80 10.01
C ALA A 3 -13.14 -20.47 10.96
N GLY A 4 -14.43 -20.53 10.63
CA GLY A 4 -15.48 -21.16 11.46
C GLY A 4 -16.10 -20.23 12.51
N GLY A 5 -15.85 -18.92 12.45
CA GLY A 5 -16.53 -17.95 13.32
C GLY A 5 -18.00 -17.78 12.98
N ASP A 6 -18.79 -17.27 13.95
CA ASP A 6 -20.22 -16.99 13.78
C ASP A 6 -20.41 -15.80 12.81
N PRO A 7 -21.06 -16.00 11.64
CA PRO A 7 -21.27 -14.91 10.67
C PRO A 7 -22.24 -13.82 11.20
N SER A 8 -22.97 -14.06 12.26
CA SER A 8 -23.87 -13.09 12.89
C SER A 8 -23.20 -12.25 13.99
N ASP A 9 -21.91 -12.49 14.29
CA ASP A 9 -21.18 -11.73 15.29
C ASP A 9 -20.96 -10.28 14.79
N PRO A 10 -21.51 -9.26 15.46
CA PRO A 10 -21.36 -7.87 15.08
C PRO A 10 -19.88 -7.43 15.05
N ALA A 11 -18.99 -8.07 15.82
CA ALA A 11 -17.57 -7.77 15.83
C ALA A 11 -16.92 -7.95 14.44
N ILE A 12 -17.47 -8.81 13.58
CA ILE A 12 -16.98 -8.98 12.19
C ILE A 12 -17.23 -7.72 11.37
N VAL A 13 -18.43 -7.16 11.45
CA VAL A 13 -18.80 -5.93 10.71
C VAL A 13 -18.04 -4.73 11.27
N ASP A 14 -17.96 -4.60 12.59
CA ASP A 14 -17.23 -3.52 13.25
C ASP A 14 -15.74 -3.56 12.88
N THR A 15 -15.13 -4.75 12.87
CA THR A 15 -13.73 -4.93 12.45
C THR A 15 -13.54 -4.58 10.97
N GLY A 16 -14.45 -5.01 10.09
CA GLY A 16 -14.39 -4.62 8.68
C GLY A 16 -14.45 -3.10 8.48
N ALA A 17 -15.38 -2.44 9.19
CA ALA A 17 -15.47 -0.98 9.18
C ALA A 17 -14.24 -0.30 9.79
N ALA A 18 -13.61 -0.89 10.81
CA ALA A 18 -12.36 -0.39 11.39
C ALA A 18 -11.22 -0.42 10.38
N PHE A 19 -11.10 -1.50 9.59
CA PHE A 19 -10.09 -1.58 8.51
C PHE A 19 -10.32 -0.53 7.42
N GLU A 20 -11.56 -0.26 7.02
CA GLU A 20 -11.87 0.80 6.05
C GLU A 20 -11.50 2.19 6.59
N LEU A 21 -11.76 2.47 7.86
CA LEU A 21 -11.38 3.75 8.49
C LEU A 21 -9.85 3.86 8.64
N LEU A 22 -9.16 2.78 8.99
CA LEU A 22 -7.69 2.76 9.04
C LEU A 22 -7.10 2.98 7.64
N HIS A 23 -7.72 2.40 6.62
CA HIS A 23 -7.32 2.64 5.23
C HIS A 23 -7.52 4.11 4.84
N ALA A 24 -8.65 4.71 5.21
CA ALA A 24 -8.91 6.13 4.98
C ALA A 24 -7.86 7.02 5.70
N PHE A 25 -7.55 6.74 6.98
CA PHE A 25 -6.46 7.39 7.71
C PHE A 25 -5.14 7.32 6.95
N ALA A 26 -4.72 6.10 6.57
CA ALA A 26 -3.46 5.90 5.87
C ALA A 26 -3.38 6.68 4.55
N LEU A 27 -4.45 6.65 3.73
CA LEU A 27 -4.50 7.37 2.47
C LEU A 27 -4.46 8.89 2.64
N VAL A 28 -5.20 9.43 3.62
CA VAL A 28 -5.25 10.88 3.87
C VAL A 28 -3.90 11.41 4.33
N HIS A 29 -3.21 10.68 5.20
CA HIS A 29 -1.88 11.06 5.68
C HIS A 29 -0.80 10.87 4.60
N ASP A 30 -0.88 9.80 3.82
CA ASP A 30 0.00 9.53 2.68
C ASP A 30 -0.09 10.69 1.66
N ASP A 31 -1.31 11.12 1.29
CA ASP A 31 -1.53 12.24 0.38
C ASP A 31 -0.85 13.55 0.84
N VAL A 32 -0.82 13.80 2.16
CA VAL A 32 -0.13 14.98 2.72
C VAL A 32 1.39 14.79 2.67
N MET A 33 1.89 13.60 3.03
CA MET A 33 3.32 13.31 3.08
C MET A 33 3.96 13.31 1.68
N ASP A 34 3.23 12.75 0.70
CA ASP A 34 3.68 12.67 -0.70
C ASP A 34 3.39 13.96 -1.49
N GLY A 35 2.52 14.84 -0.95
CA GLY A 35 2.09 16.06 -1.64
C GLY A 35 1.20 15.77 -2.84
N SER A 36 0.50 14.63 -2.84
CA SER A 36 -0.36 14.19 -3.93
C SER A 36 -1.55 15.14 -4.12
N SER A 37 -1.74 15.69 -5.32
CA SER A 37 -2.80 16.66 -5.59
C SER A 37 -4.17 16.03 -5.83
N THR A 38 -4.19 14.77 -6.32
CA THR A 38 -5.42 14.05 -6.70
C THR A 38 -5.38 12.60 -6.24
N ARG A 39 -6.56 12.06 -5.91
CA ARG A 39 -6.76 10.64 -5.63
C ARG A 39 -8.09 10.18 -6.22
N ARG A 40 -8.07 9.10 -7.00
CA ARG A 40 -9.26 8.58 -7.72
C ARG A 40 -9.95 9.62 -8.61
N GLY A 41 -9.16 10.52 -9.20
CA GLY A 41 -9.65 11.59 -10.09
C GLY A 41 -10.20 12.83 -9.38
N GLU A 42 -10.26 12.85 -8.05
CA GLU A 42 -10.73 13.98 -7.26
C GLU A 42 -9.57 14.65 -6.51
N PRO A 43 -9.66 15.95 -6.17
CA PRO A 43 -8.67 16.61 -5.33
C PRO A 43 -8.54 15.92 -3.97
N THR A 44 -7.30 15.80 -3.48
CA THR A 44 -7.05 15.28 -2.12
C THR A 44 -7.61 16.22 -1.05
N ILE A 45 -7.80 15.71 0.17
CA ILE A 45 -8.41 16.49 1.27
C ILE A 45 -7.63 17.78 1.53
N HIS A 46 -6.29 17.70 1.61
CA HIS A 46 -5.49 18.90 1.88
C HIS A 46 -5.57 19.94 0.77
N ILE A 47 -5.65 19.55 -0.50
CA ILE A 47 -5.82 20.45 -1.64
C ILE A 47 -7.22 21.08 -1.63
N SER A 48 -8.27 20.33 -1.32
CA SER A 48 -9.64 20.84 -1.22
C SER A 48 -9.76 21.93 -0.15
N PHE A 49 -9.23 21.68 1.05
CA PHE A 49 -9.27 22.68 2.14
C PHE A 49 -8.31 23.85 1.91
N GLU A 50 -7.19 23.65 1.22
CA GLU A 50 -6.35 24.75 0.76
C GLU A 50 -7.12 25.69 -0.20
N ALA A 51 -7.88 25.14 -1.14
CA ALA A 51 -8.70 25.90 -2.08
C ALA A 51 -9.83 26.67 -1.35
N ASP A 52 -10.48 26.02 -0.39
CA ASP A 52 -11.51 26.66 0.44
C ASP A 52 -10.95 27.85 1.24
N HIS A 53 -9.77 27.69 1.84
CA HIS A 53 -9.09 28.75 2.56
C HIS A 53 -8.79 29.97 1.66
N ARG A 54 -8.27 29.73 0.45
CA ARG A 54 -7.99 30.79 -0.52
C ARG A 54 -9.25 31.52 -0.95
N THR A 55 -10.31 30.77 -1.28
CA THR A 55 -11.58 31.30 -1.76
C THR A 55 -12.28 32.15 -0.69
N SER A 56 -12.19 31.69 0.57
CA SER A 56 -12.78 32.38 1.72
C SER A 56 -11.92 33.52 2.25
N THR A 57 -10.74 33.75 1.67
CA THR A 57 -9.80 34.82 2.08
C THR A 57 -9.47 34.79 3.58
N TRP A 58 -9.31 33.61 4.17
CA TRP A 58 -8.98 33.42 5.59
C TRP A 58 -7.53 33.85 5.89
N ASN A 59 -7.23 34.09 7.15
CA ASN A 59 -5.90 34.50 7.56
C ASN A 59 -4.93 33.32 7.60
N GLY A 60 -3.67 33.57 7.24
CA GLY A 60 -2.58 32.58 7.29
C GLY A 60 -2.27 31.94 5.94
N GLU A 61 -1.45 30.91 5.98
CA GLU A 61 -1.01 30.17 4.79
C GLU A 61 -2.00 29.08 4.44
N SER A 62 -2.56 29.13 3.22
CA SER A 62 -3.61 28.21 2.76
C SER A 62 -3.15 26.76 2.73
N ARG A 63 -1.92 26.50 2.27
CA ARG A 63 -1.35 25.15 2.23
C ARG A 63 -1.27 24.52 3.64
N ARG A 64 -0.71 25.25 4.61
CA ARG A 64 -0.62 24.76 6.00
C ARG A 64 -1.99 24.51 6.63
N PHE A 65 -2.99 25.32 6.26
CA PHE A 65 -4.37 25.10 6.68
C PHE A 65 -4.90 23.77 6.12
N GLY A 66 -4.76 23.56 4.80
CA GLY A 66 -5.20 22.32 4.14
C GLY A 66 -4.53 21.08 4.71
N GLU A 67 -3.19 21.11 4.85
CA GLU A 67 -2.41 20.02 5.47
C GLU A 67 -2.85 19.75 6.92
N GLY A 68 -3.04 20.80 7.73
CA GLY A 68 -3.49 20.66 9.11
C GLY A 68 -4.88 20.05 9.24
N VAL A 69 -5.83 20.42 8.35
CA VAL A 69 -7.16 19.82 8.33
C VAL A 69 -7.10 18.35 7.91
N ALA A 70 -6.32 18.02 6.89
CA ALA A 70 -6.18 16.65 6.44
C ALA A 70 -5.59 15.73 7.54
N ILE A 71 -4.56 16.21 8.27
CA ILE A 71 -4.00 15.47 9.42
C ILE A 71 -5.11 15.20 10.46
N LEU A 72 -5.91 16.21 10.83
CA LEU A 72 -7.00 16.02 11.80
C LEU A 72 -8.10 15.08 11.30
N VAL A 73 -8.39 15.07 9.99
CA VAL A 73 -9.35 14.13 9.39
C VAL A 73 -8.82 12.70 9.46
N GLY A 74 -7.53 12.49 9.17
CA GLY A 74 -6.89 11.18 9.32
C GLY A 74 -6.90 10.72 10.77
N ASP A 75 -6.46 11.55 11.72
CA ASP A 75 -6.46 11.23 13.16
C ASP A 75 -7.87 10.84 13.64
N LEU A 76 -8.90 11.56 13.18
CA LEU A 76 -10.27 11.25 13.54
C LEU A 76 -10.72 9.89 12.99
N ALA A 77 -10.32 9.56 11.76
CA ALA A 77 -10.61 8.24 11.18
C ALA A 77 -9.94 7.11 11.98
N GLU A 78 -8.68 7.28 12.43
CA GLU A 78 -7.99 6.32 13.29
C GLU A 78 -8.68 6.15 14.64
N VAL A 79 -9.10 7.25 15.29
CA VAL A 79 -9.82 7.19 16.57
C VAL A 79 -11.14 6.44 16.44
N TYR A 80 -11.88 6.63 15.34
CA TYR A 80 -13.10 5.86 15.10
C TYR A 80 -12.81 4.38 14.79
N ALA A 81 -11.74 4.08 14.07
CA ALA A 81 -11.30 2.72 13.82
C ALA A 81 -10.99 1.98 15.16
N ASP A 82 -10.22 2.61 16.04
CA ASP A 82 -9.91 2.08 17.37
C ASP A 82 -11.17 1.87 18.22
N ARG A 83 -12.11 2.80 18.12
CA ARG A 83 -13.40 2.66 18.83
C ARG A 83 -14.19 1.45 18.36
N LEU A 84 -14.22 1.14 17.08
CA LEU A 84 -14.86 -0.06 16.54
C LEU A 84 -14.13 -1.33 17.00
N MET A 85 -12.80 -1.30 17.08
CA MET A 85 -12.00 -2.43 17.56
C MET A 85 -12.07 -2.64 19.07
N SER A 86 -12.60 -1.71 19.84
CA SER A 86 -12.61 -1.78 21.32
C SER A 86 -13.41 -2.95 21.89
N SER A 87 -14.35 -3.52 21.14
CA SER A 87 -15.14 -4.70 21.51
C SER A 87 -14.54 -6.02 21.01
N ALA A 88 -13.46 -5.99 20.23
CA ALA A 88 -12.81 -7.17 19.70
C ALA A 88 -12.09 -7.98 20.80
N PRO A 89 -11.95 -9.31 20.65
CA PRO A 89 -11.17 -10.13 21.57
C PRO A 89 -9.73 -9.59 21.72
N PRO A 90 -9.09 -9.74 22.90
CA PRO A 90 -7.75 -9.23 23.16
C PRO A 90 -6.71 -9.66 22.12
N ALA A 91 -6.79 -10.89 21.60
CA ALA A 91 -5.88 -11.36 20.56
C ALA A 91 -6.02 -10.54 19.26
N ALA A 92 -7.25 -10.27 18.81
CA ALA A 92 -7.50 -9.45 17.63
C ALA A 92 -7.04 -8.00 17.83
N PHE A 93 -7.29 -7.44 19.02
CA PHE A 93 -6.87 -6.08 19.36
C PHE A 93 -5.35 -5.93 19.45
N ASN A 94 -4.64 -6.97 19.94
CA ASN A 94 -3.17 -6.96 19.93
C ASN A 94 -2.60 -6.93 18.51
N ILE A 95 -3.14 -7.77 17.59
CA ILE A 95 -2.73 -7.76 16.18
C ILE A 95 -3.03 -6.41 15.54
N TRP A 96 -4.17 -5.81 15.85
CA TRP A 96 -4.55 -4.47 15.39
C TRP A 96 -3.51 -3.40 15.79
N ASN A 97 -3.01 -3.43 17.01
CA ASN A 97 -1.98 -2.51 17.47
C ASN A 97 -0.64 -2.76 16.78
N GLU A 98 -0.22 -4.04 16.64
CA GLU A 98 1.00 -4.41 15.90
C GLU A 98 0.93 -3.93 14.44
N LEU A 99 -0.20 -4.14 13.78
CA LEU A 99 -0.44 -3.67 12.40
C LEU A 99 -0.22 -2.16 12.28
N LYS A 100 -0.74 -1.35 13.21
CA LYS A 100 -0.56 0.11 13.19
C LYS A 100 0.90 0.51 13.41
N ILE A 101 1.62 -0.19 14.29
CA ILE A 101 3.06 0.03 14.50
C ILE A 101 3.82 -0.29 13.21
N GLU A 102 3.56 -1.44 12.60
CA GLU A 102 4.20 -1.89 11.37
C GLU A 102 3.93 -0.91 10.21
N LEU A 103 2.69 -0.45 10.04
CA LEU A 103 2.29 0.54 9.05
C LEU A 103 3.07 1.86 9.21
N ASN A 104 3.16 2.38 10.45
CA ASN A 104 3.90 3.61 10.72
C ASN A 104 5.41 3.46 10.48
N ILE A 105 6.00 2.30 10.82
CA ILE A 105 7.40 2.01 10.49
C ILE A 105 7.60 1.99 8.98
N GLY A 106 6.70 1.33 8.24
CA GLY A 106 6.74 1.29 6.78
C GLY A 106 6.67 2.67 6.16
N GLN A 107 5.73 3.50 6.61
CA GLN A 107 5.58 4.87 6.14
C GLN A 107 6.80 5.75 6.46
N PHE A 108 7.39 5.61 7.65
CA PHE A 108 8.63 6.31 7.99
C PHE A 108 9.80 5.92 7.06
N LEU A 109 9.93 4.63 6.75
CA LEU A 109 10.97 4.13 5.83
C LEU A 109 10.76 4.65 4.40
N ASP A 110 9.52 4.77 3.96
CA ASP A 110 9.15 5.30 2.65
C ASP A 110 9.54 6.78 2.51
N VAL A 111 9.08 7.61 3.45
CA VAL A 111 9.45 9.05 3.51
C VAL A 111 10.97 9.24 3.60
N LEU A 112 11.64 8.42 4.40
CA LEU A 112 13.10 8.49 4.54
C LEU A 112 13.81 8.07 3.25
N GLY A 113 13.32 7.01 2.58
CA GLY A 113 13.86 6.52 1.31
C GLY A 113 13.73 7.56 0.20
N ALA A 114 12.54 8.16 0.05
CA ALA A 114 12.30 9.25 -0.88
C ALA A 114 13.23 10.46 -0.62
N ALA A 115 13.39 10.84 0.65
CA ALA A 115 14.26 11.98 1.01
C ALA A 115 15.76 11.72 0.77
N ARG A 116 16.22 10.47 0.87
CA ARG A 116 17.62 10.09 0.63
C ARG A 116 17.96 9.96 -0.85
N GLY A 117 17.00 9.49 -1.65
CA GLY A 117 17.21 9.22 -3.07
C GLY A 117 18.21 8.10 -3.38
N ASP A 118 18.73 7.41 -2.37
CA ASP A 118 19.55 6.22 -2.49
C ASP A 118 18.73 5.00 -2.08
N VAL A 119 18.37 4.18 -3.04
CA VAL A 119 17.52 3.01 -2.82
C VAL A 119 18.31 1.75 -3.09
N ASP A 120 18.53 0.94 -2.05
CA ASP A 120 18.93 -0.45 -2.22
C ASP A 120 17.70 -1.37 -2.22
N LEU A 121 17.85 -2.53 -2.87
CA LEU A 121 16.75 -3.47 -3.05
C LEU A 121 16.22 -4.02 -1.72
N GLU A 122 17.09 -4.21 -0.71
CA GLU A 122 16.69 -4.73 0.60
C GLU A 122 15.79 -3.71 1.32
N THR A 123 16.19 -2.44 1.33
CA THR A 123 15.41 -1.34 1.90
C THR A 123 14.07 -1.19 1.18
N ALA A 124 14.06 -1.20 -0.17
CA ALA A 124 12.84 -1.12 -0.95
C ALA A 124 11.85 -2.27 -0.61
N ARG A 125 12.33 -3.50 -0.52
CA ARG A 125 11.50 -4.65 -0.11
C ARG A 125 10.98 -4.54 1.33
N ARG A 126 11.76 -3.97 2.24
CA ARG A 126 11.29 -3.70 3.62
C ARG A 126 10.14 -2.70 3.63
N ILE A 127 10.22 -1.64 2.81
CA ILE A 127 9.12 -0.67 2.66
C ILE A 127 7.87 -1.38 2.16
N VAL A 128 7.97 -2.13 1.07
CA VAL A 128 6.87 -2.93 0.50
C VAL A 128 6.21 -3.81 1.57
N ARG A 129 7.01 -4.55 2.35
CA ARG A 129 6.50 -5.43 3.40
C ARG A 129 5.76 -4.69 4.50
N TYR A 130 6.34 -3.63 5.07
CA TYR A 130 5.79 -2.96 6.25
C TYR A 130 4.75 -1.91 5.91
N LYS A 131 4.92 -1.13 4.82
CA LYS A 131 3.95 -0.10 4.43
C LYS A 131 2.65 -0.71 3.91
N SER A 132 2.73 -1.81 3.15
CA SER A 132 1.56 -2.33 2.44
C SER A 132 1.31 -3.82 2.66
N GLY A 133 2.30 -4.69 2.51
CA GLY A 133 2.10 -6.13 2.49
C GLY A 133 1.42 -6.67 3.74
N LYS A 134 1.93 -6.31 4.90
CA LYS A 134 1.38 -6.77 6.18
C LYS A 134 -0.01 -6.20 6.46
N TYR A 135 -0.17 -4.92 6.28
CA TYR A 135 -1.41 -4.24 6.61
C TYR A 135 -2.56 -4.59 5.65
N THR A 136 -2.26 -4.84 4.37
CA THR A 136 -3.30 -5.07 3.35
C THR A 136 -3.80 -6.51 3.34
N ILE A 137 -2.94 -7.48 3.58
CA ILE A 137 -3.28 -8.91 3.41
C ILE A 137 -3.06 -9.71 4.71
N GLU A 138 -1.83 -9.75 5.25
CA GLU A 138 -1.47 -10.67 6.33
C GLU A 138 -2.25 -10.39 7.63
N ARG A 139 -2.18 -9.16 8.12
CA ARG A 139 -2.79 -8.80 9.41
C ARG A 139 -4.32 -8.83 9.41
N PRO A 140 -5.03 -8.40 8.35
CA PRO A 140 -6.48 -8.63 8.26
C PRO A 140 -6.88 -10.11 8.39
N LEU A 141 -6.12 -11.02 7.80
CA LEU A 141 -6.36 -12.47 7.94
C LEU A 141 -6.12 -12.96 9.38
N HIS A 142 -5.05 -12.50 10.03
CA HIS A 142 -4.78 -12.82 11.43
C HIS A 142 -5.87 -12.28 12.37
N VAL A 143 -6.34 -11.05 12.15
CA VAL A 143 -7.46 -10.49 12.93
C VAL A 143 -8.70 -11.34 12.72
N GLY A 144 -9.01 -11.75 11.49
CA GLY A 144 -10.13 -12.65 11.20
C GLY A 144 -10.00 -14.02 11.90
N ALA A 145 -8.81 -14.61 11.95
CA ALA A 145 -8.52 -15.83 12.68
C ALA A 145 -8.68 -15.65 14.21
N ALA A 146 -8.22 -14.51 14.74
CA ALA A 146 -8.36 -14.16 16.16
C ALA A 146 -9.82 -13.97 16.58
N LEU A 147 -10.64 -13.31 15.73
CA LEU A 147 -12.09 -13.19 15.95
C LEU A 147 -12.79 -14.55 16.00
N ALA A 148 -12.32 -15.52 15.20
CA ALA A 148 -12.84 -16.89 15.22
C ALA A 148 -12.27 -17.74 16.37
N GLY A 149 -11.37 -17.21 17.20
CA GLY A 149 -10.71 -17.94 18.28
C GLY A 149 -9.71 -19.01 17.78
N ARG A 150 -9.21 -18.88 16.56
CA ARG A 150 -8.34 -19.89 15.92
C ARG A 150 -6.98 -19.33 15.49
N LEU A 151 -6.54 -18.23 16.12
CA LEU A 151 -5.27 -17.60 15.78
C LEU A 151 -4.09 -18.59 15.90
N ASP A 152 -3.97 -19.31 17.02
CA ASP A 152 -2.85 -20.23 17.29
C ASP A 152 -2.68 -21.30 16.19
N GLU A 153 -3.77 -21.72 15.57
CA GLU A 153 -3.78 -22.72 14.50
C GLU A 153 -3.50 -22.11 13.13
N LEU A 154 -4.02 -20.91 12.88
CA LEU A 154 -4.07 -20.32 11.54
C LEU A 154 -3.01 -19.24 11.29
N GLU A 155 -2.34 -18.69 12.32
CA GLU A 155 -1.36 -17.63 12.17
C GLU A 155 -0.26 -18.00 11.15
N VAL A 156 0.38 -19.16 11.33
CA VAL A 156 1.48 -19.58 10.45
C VAL A 156 1.02 -19.87 9.02
N PRO A 157 -0.05 -20.65 8.76
CA PRO A 157 -0.56 -20.82 7.40
C PRO A 157 -0.97 -19.51 6.72
N LEU A 158 -1.64 -18.63 7.46
CA LEU A 158 -2.07 -17.33 6.93
C LEU A 158 -0.91 -16.35 6.70
N SER A 159 0.17 -16.41 7.49
CA SER A 159 1.41 -15.66 7.18
C SER A 159 2.07 -16.17 5.92
N ARG A 160 2.18 -17.49 5.74
CA ARG A 160 2.75 -18.08 4.51
C ARG A 160 1.98 -17.71 3.24
N TYR A 161 0.68 -17.45 3.35
CA TYR A 161 -0.14 -16.93 2.29
C TYR A 161 -0.02 -15.40 2.19
N GLY A 162 -0.18 -14.69 3.30
CA GLY A 162 -0.37 -13.25 3.35
C GLY A 162 0.89 -12.45 3.07
N GLU A 163 2.06 -12.88 3.57
CA GLU A 163 3.33 -12.18 3.34
C GLU A 163 3.69 -12.11 1.83
N PRO A 164 3.76 -13.24 1.09
CA PRO A 164 4.10 -13.18 -0.32
C PRO A 164 3.02 -12.49 -1.15
N LEU A 165 1.74 -12.70 -0.85
CA LEU A 165 0.67 -12.02 -1.60
C LEU A 165 0.66 -10.52 -1.35
N GLY A 166 0.94 -10.08 -0.13
CA GLY A 166 1.05 -8.67 0.21
C GLY A 166 2.23 -7.98 -0.50
N GLU A 167 3.37 -8.68 -0.62
CA GLU A 167 4.51 -8.22 -1.43
C GLU A 167 4.13 -8.12 -2.90
N ALA A 168 3.50 -9.16 -3.48
CA ALA A 168 3.05 -9.15 -4.87
C ALA A 168 2.05 -8.01 -5.14
N PHE A 169 1.13 -7.76 -4.21
CA PHE A 169 0.16 -6.66 -4.32
C PHE A 169 0.86 -5.30 -4.45
N GLN A 170 1.84 -5.01 -3.59
CA GLN A 170 2.54 -3.73 -3.64
C GLN A 170 3.44 -3.61 -4.87
N LEU A 171 4.16 -4.68 -5.25
CA LEU A 171 4.94 -4.69 -6.49
C LEU A 171 4.08 -4.40 -7.72
N ARG A 172 2.86 -4.93 -7.76
CA ARG A 172 1.89 -4.62 -8.82
C ARG A 172 1.44 -3.16 -8.77
N ASP A 173 1.20 -2.63 -7.58
CA ASP A 173 0.84 -1.21 -7.39
C ASP A 173 1.96 -0.27 -7.86
N ASP A 174 3.22 -0.59 -7.57
CA ASP A 174 4.39 0.16 -8.03
C ASP A 174 4.53 0.15 -9.57
N ILE A 175 4.21 -0.98 -10.22
CA ILE A 175 4.15 -1.04 -11.69
C ILE A 175 3.02 -0.14 -12.21
N LEU A 176 1.84 -0.21 -11.60
CA LEU A 176 0.69 0.63 -11.98
C LEU A 176 0.96 2.12 -11.74
N GLY A 177 1.63 2.50 -10.66
CA GLY A 177 2.03 3.88 -10.37
C GLY A 177 3.03 4.44 -11.39
N THR A 178 3.82 3.57 -12.02
CA THR A 178 4.83 3.93 -13.02
C THR A 178 4.31 3.88 -14.45
N PHE A 179 3.58 2.82 -14.83
CA PHE A 179 3.18 2.51 -16.21
C PHE A 179 1.66 2.58 -16.45
N GLY A 180 0.86 2.66 -15.38
CA GLY A 180 -0.59 2.55 -15.47
C GLY A 180 -1.23 3.72 -16.21
N ASP A 181 -2.35 3.44 -16.87
CA ASP A 181 -3.19 4.45 -17.51
C ASP A 181 -3.95 5.28 -16.45
N SER A 182 -3.85 6.61 -16.54
CA SER A 182 -4.54 7.53 -15.64
C SER A 182 -6.07 7.34 -15.60
N ALA A 183 -6.66 6.88 -16.70
CA ALA A 183 -8.09 6.59 -16.77
C ALA A 183 -8.49 5.39 -15.89
N ARG A 184 -7.56 4.48 -15.61
CA ARG A 184 -7.77 3.27 -14.79
C ARG A 184 -7.29 3.45 -13.35
N THR A 185 -6.14 4.11 -13.16
CA THR A 185 -5.53 4.30 -11.83
C THR A 185 -6.13 5.48 -11.06
N GLY A 186 -6.73 6.45 -11.76
CA GLY A 186 -7.23 7.69 -11.17
C GLY A 186 -6.13 8.63 -10.68
N LYS A 187 -4.86 8.35 -11.01
CA LYS A 187 -3.68 9.18 -10.76
C LYS A 187 -3.01 9.58 -12.08
N PRO A 188 -2.25 10.69 -12.13
CA PRO A 188 -1.44 11.02 -13.29
C PRO A 188 -0.42 9.92 -13.63
N VAL A 189 -0.15 9.69 -14.92
CA VAL A 189 0.88 8.74 -15.33
C VAL A 189 2.23 9.13 -14.72
N GLY A 190 2.93 8.16 -14.12
CA GLY A 190 4.24 8.36 -13.52
C GLY A 190 4.22 9.18 -12.23
N ASP A 191 3.13 9.18 -11.49
CA ASP A 191 2.99 9.90 -10.23
C ASP A 191 4.05 9.43 -9.20
N ASP A 192 4.23 8.11 -9.07
CA ASP A 192 5.25 7.53 -8.20
C ASP A 192 6.70 7.95 -8.60
N LEU A 193 6.93 8.24 -9.89
CA LEU A 193 8.21 8.76 -10.35
C LEU A 193 8.43 10.21 -9.91
N ARG A 194 7.37 11.04 -9.89
CA ARG A 194 7.44 12.42 -9.39
C ARG A 194 7.59 12.47 -7.88
N GLU A 195 6.94 11.56 -7.17
CA GLU A 195 7.05 11.41 -5.72
C GLU A 195 8.42 10.86 -5.29
N GLY A 196 9.18 10.26 -6.21
CA GLY A 196 10.50 9.71 -5.93
C GLY A 196 10.46 8.44 -5.06
N LYS A 197 9.39 7.64 -5.20
CA LYS A 197 9.21 6.44 -4.38
C LYS A 197 10.36 5.45 -4.52
N PRO A 198 10.90 4.95 -3.40
CA PRO A 198 11.99 3.98 -3.36
C PRO A 198 11.48 2.56 -3.67
N THR A 199 11.10 2.31 -4.93
CA THR A 199 10.54 1.03 -5.35
C THR A 199 11.62 -0.02 -5.65
N PRO A 200 11.32 -1.33 -5.50
CA PRO A 200 12.22 -2.39 -5.94
C PRO A 200 12.60 -2.30 -7.42
N MET A 201 11.68 -1.86 -8.28
CA MET A 201 11.94 -1.66 -9.71
C MET A 201 13.01 -0.58 -9.94
N LEU A 202 12.95 0.54 -9.23
CA LEU A 202 13.96 1.59 -9.29
C LEU A 202 15.32 1.09 -8.79
N ALA A 203 15.35 0.35 -7.68
CA ALA A 203 16.57 -0.21 -7.10
C ALA A 203 17.27 -1.16 -8.09
N ILE A 204 16.52 -2.09 -8.70
CA ILE A 204 17.05 -3.02 -9.72
C ILE A 204 17.58 -2.26 -10.94
N ALA A 205 16.85 -1.25 -11.40
CA ALA A 205 17.28 -0.44 -12.54
C ALA A 205 18.60 0.32 -12.24
N LEU A 206 18.70 0.95 -11.07
CA LEU A 206 19.90 1.68 -10.64
C LEU A 206 21.14 0.77 -10.54
N GLU A 207 20.99 -0.46 -10.10
CA GLU A 207 22.08 -1.44 -10.02
C GLU A 207 22.63 -1.78 -11.42
N ARG A 208 21.75 -1.92 -12.42
CA ARG A 208 22.07 -2.41 -13.77
C ARG A 208 22.36 -1.30 -14.80
N ALA A 209 21.96 -0.07 -14.50
CA ALA A 209 22.02 1.05 -15.42
C ALA A 209 23.44 1.40 -15.85
N THR A 210 23.61 1.71 -17.13
CA THR A 210 24.78 2.40 -17.66
C THR A 210 24.88 3.82 -17.10
N SER A 211 26.01 4.52 -17.32
CA SER A 211 26.16 5.92 -16.88
C SER A 211 25.06 6.83 -17.46
N THR A 212 24.74 6.70 -18.74
CA THR A 212 23.69 7.49 -19.39
C THR A 212 22.31 7.19 -18.81
N GLN A 213 21.99 5.92 -18.57
CA GLN A 213 20.73 5.54 -17.96
C GLN A 213 20.61 6.01 -16.50
N ARG A 214 21.72 6.02 -15.74
CA ARG A 214 21.74 6.60 -14.40
C ARG A 214 21.44 8.10 -14.39
N ASP A 215 21.91 8.84 -15.41
CA ASP A 215 21.60 10.27 -15.54
C ASP A 215 20.08 10.48 -15.79
N VAL A 216 19.42 9.57 -16.52
CA VAL A 216 17.96 9.56 -16.67
C VAL A 216 17.27 9.27 -15.34
N LEU A 217 17.67 8.20 -14.63
CA LEU A 217 17.05 7.79 -13.37
C LEU A 217 17.24 8.82 -12.24
N ARG A 218 18.27 9.69 -12.27
CA ARG A 218 18.44 10.78 -11.29
C ARG A 218 17.34 11.83 -11.32
N ARG A 219 16.51 11.84 -12.36
CA ARG A 219 15.34 12.73 -12.43
C ARG A 219 14.14 12.23 -11.63
N VAL A 220 14.13 10.96 -11.21
CA VAL A 220 13.09 10.43 -10.31
C VAL A 220 13.09 11.25 -9.02
N GLY A 221 11.90 11.70 -8.60
CA GLY A 221 11.70 12.65 -7.50
C GLY A 221 11.57 14.12 -7.94
N ALA A 222 11.72 14.43 -9.25
CA ALA A 222 11.44 15.77 -9.75
C ALA A 222 9.94 15.93 -9.97
N THR A 223 9.33 16.89 -9.28
CA THR A 223 7.86 17.10 -9.29
C THR A 223 7.32 17.62 -10.62
N ASP A 224 8.19 18.16 -11.49
CA ASP A 224 7.86 18.77 -12.78
C ASP A 224 8.21 17.87 -13.99
N LEU A 225 8.37 16.54 -13.78
CA LEU A 225 8.64 15.60 -14.87
C LEU A 225 7.58 15.73 -15.98
N SER A 226 8.08 16.00 -17.20
CA SER A 226 7.27 15.96 -18.41
C SER A 226 6.89 14.53 -18.80
N ILE A 227 5.92 14.37 -19.68
CA ILE A 227 5.53 13.05 -20.20
C ILE A 227 6.70 12.37 -20.95
N ASP A 228 7.48 13.13 -21.71
CA ASP A 228 8.62 12.58 -22.44
C ASP A 228 9.70 12.05 -21.48
N GLU A 229 9.97 12.76 -20.39
CA GLU A 229 10.93 12.32 -19.36
C GLU A 229 10.45 11.09 -18.60
N ILE A 230 9.15 11.00 -18.32
CA ILE A 230 8.54 9.79 -17.74
C ILE A 230 8.74 8.61 -18.69
N GLN A 231 8.50 8.78 -20.00
CA GLN A 231 8.69 7.72 -20.98
C GLN A 231 10.18 7.30 -21.12
N GLU A 232 11.12 8.24 -20.99
CA GLU A 232 12.55 7.89 -20.94
C GLU A 232 12.89 7.04 -19.71
N ILE A 233 12.37 7.40 -18.53
CA ILE A 233 12.58 6.61 -17.30
C ILE A 233 11.94 5.22 -17.45
N GLN A 234 10.70 5.13 -17.94
CA GLN A 234 10.04 3.87 -18.25
C GLN A 234 10.85 2.99 -19.20
N SER A 235 11.44 3.59 -20.25
CA SER A 235 12.30 2.86 -21.19
C SER A 235 13.54 2.29 -20.49
N VAL A 236 14.14 3.01 -19.54
CA VAL A 236 15.27 2.50 -18.75
C VAL A 236 14.85 1.29 -17.90
N PHE A 237 13.65 1.29 -17.31
CA PHE A 237 13.16 0.12 -16.55
C PHE A 237 12.98 -1.12 -17.44
N VAL A 238 12.57 -0.94 -18.68
CA VAL A 238 12.50 -2.02 -19.67
C VAL A 238 13.90 -2.48 -20.10
N ASP A 239 14.77 -1.56 -20.50
CA ASP A 239 16.11 -1.85 -21.01
C ASP A 239 17.02 -2.54 -19.99
N THR A 240 16.86 -2.19 -18.71
CA THR A 240 17.59 -2.81 -17.59
C THR A 240 16.99 -4.13 -17.15
N ASN A 241 15.88 -4.56 -17.76
CA ASN A 241 15.10 -5.74 -17.39
C ASN A 241 14.51 -5.66 -15.96
N ALA A 242 14.40 -4.46 -15.37
CA ALA A 242 13.86 -4.27 -14.04
C ALA A 242 12.36 -4.58 -14.00
N LEU A 243 11.58 -4.10 -14.98
CA LEU A 243 10.15 -4.39 -15.09
C LEU A 243 9.91 -5.92 -15.18
N ALA A 244 10.62 -6.61 -16.07
CA ALA A 244 10.42 -8.05 -16.26
C ALA A 244 10.80 -8.87 -15.01
N GLU A 245 11.79 -8.43 -14.23
CA GLU A 245 12.15 -9.09 -12.96
C GLU A 245 11.09 -8.88 -11.88
N VAL A 246 10.52 -7.69 -11.78
CA VAL A 246 9.40 -7.42 -10.86
C VAL A 246 8.17 -8.24 -11.24
N GLU A 247 7.83 -8.33 -12.53
CA GLU A 247 6.73 -9.19 -13.03
C GLU A 247 6.97 -10.67 -12.71
N ALA A 248 8.19 -11.17 -12.89
CA ALA A 248 8.55 -12.54 -12.52
C ALA A 248 8.44 -12.75 -10.99
N SER A 249 8.84 -11.77 -10.19
CA SER A 249 8.70 -11.81 -8.73
C SER A 249 7.23 -11.88 -8.31
N ILE A 250 6.35 -11.07 -8.92
CA ILE A 250 4.90 -11.10 -8.66
C ILE A 250 4.34 -12.51 -8.93
N SER A 251 4.69 -13.10 -10.07
CA SER A 251 4.23 -14.44 -10.44
C SER A 251 4.67 -15.48 -9.42
N GLN A 252 5.95 -15.49 -9.04
CA GLN A 252 6.49 -16.43 -8.05
C GLN A 252 5.85 -16.26 -6.66
N LEU A 253 5.69 -15.01 -6.21
CA LEU A 253 5.07 -14.71 -4.92
C LEU A 253 3.60 -15.15 -4.89
N THR A 254 2.87 -14.94 -5.97
CA THR A 254 1.48 -15.40 -6.12
C THR A 254 1.37 -16.92 -6.09
N GLU A 255 2.26 -17.64 -6.80
CA GLU A 255 2.31 -19.09 -6.78
C GLU A 255 2.63 -19.63 -5.37
N HIS A 256 3.57 -19.01 -4.65
CA HIS A 256 3.89 -19.36 -3.28
C HIS A 256 2.71 -19.15 -2.33
N ALA A 257 1.99 -18.03 -2.49
CA ALA A 257 0.79 -17.76 -1.70
C ALA A 257 -0.30 -18.82 -1.95
N ILE A 258 -0.59 -19.14 -3.20
CA ILE A 258 -1.57 -20.17 -3.55
C ILE A 258 -1.20 -21.51 -2.95
N ALA A 259 0.06 -21.94 -3.08
CA ALA A 259 0.53 -23.22 -2.52
C ALA A 259 0.41 -23.29 -0.99
N ALA A 260 0.55 -22.15 -0.29
CA ALA A 260 0.40 -22.10 1.16
C ALA A 260 -1.04 -22.36 1.66
N LEU A 261 -2.05 -22.21 0.80
CA LEU A 261 -3.45 -22.47 1.15
C LEU A 261 -3.72 -23.95 1.44
N ASP A 262 -2.91 -24.88 0.92
CA ASP A 262 -3.04 -26.33 1.19
C ASP A 262 -2.86 -26.65 2.67
N ASP A 263 -2.11 -25.85 3.41
CA ASP A 263 -1.86 -26.01 4.85
C ASP A 263 -2.93 -25.30 5.72
N ALA A 264 -3.83 -24.50 5.12
CA ALA A 264 -4.79 -23.71 5.86
C ALA A 264 -6.08 -24.51 6.16
N SER A 265 -6.32 -24.78 7.43
CA SER A 265 -7.52 -25.52 7.91
C SER A 265 -8.75 -24.59 7.98
N ILE A 266 -9.19 -24.06 6.83
CA ILE A 266 -10.36 -23.19 6.68
C ILE A 266 -11.40 -23.82 5.75
N THR A 267 -12.58 -23.17 5.60
CA THR A 267 -13.65 -23.73 4.75
C THR A 267 -13.24 -23.73 3.27
N SER A 268 -13.77 -24.68 2.49
CA SER A 268 -13.49 -24.75 1.04
C SER A 268 -13.94 -23.50 0.28
N GLU A 269 -15.01 -22.85 0.72
CA GLU A 269 -15.47 -21.57 0.16
C GLU A 269 -14.42 -20.48 0.37
N SER A 270 -13.83 -20.40 1.57
CA SER A 270 -12.80 -19.40 1.86
C SER A 270 -11.46 -19.71 1.20
N LEU A 271 -11.10 -20.99 1.06
CA LEU A 271 -9.96 -21.38 0.24
C LEU A 271 -10.12 -20.91 -1.20
N GLY A 272 -11.31 -21.11 -1.79
CA GLY A 272 -11.63 -20.60 -3.13
C GLY A 272 -11.53 -19.08 -3.23
N ALA A 273 -12.09 -18.36 -2.27
CA ALA A 273 -12.03 -16.90 -2.24
C ALA A 273 -10.59 -16.36 -2.11
N LEU A 274 -9.76 -16.97 -1.25
CA LEU A 274 -8.35 -16.57 -1.11
C LEU A 274 -7.53 -16.94 -2.36
N HIS A 275 -7.80 -18.08 -2.99
CA HIS A 275 -7.20 -18.44 -4.28
C HIS A 275 -7.54 -17.40 -5.36
N ASP A 276 -8.82 -17.04 -5.50
CA ASP A 276 -9.27 -16.05 -6.48
C ASP A 276 -8.67 -14.67 -6.22
N LEU A 277 -8.52 -14.28 -4.95
CA LEU A 277 -7.82 -13.04 -4.56
C LEU A 277 -6.35 -13.08 -5.00
N ALA A 278 -5.65 -14.19 -4.80
CA ALA A 278 -4.26 -14.32 -5.20
C ALA A 278 -4.11 -14.23 -6.73
N VAL A 279 -4.99 -14.91 -7.48
CA VAL A 279 -5.02 -14.82 -8.95
C VAL A 279 -5.31 -13.38 -9.40
N TYR A 280 -6.26 -12.69 -8.77
CA TYR A 280 -6.58 -11.29 -9.06
C TYR A 280 -5.37 -10.37 -8.83
N VAL A 281 -4.66 -10.52 -7.72
CA VAL A 281 -3.46 -9.72 -7.41
C VAL A 281 -2.36 -9.95 -8.46
N GLY A 282 -2.10 -11.21 -8.83
CA GLY A 282 -1.08 -11.57 -9.81
C GLY A 282 -1.40 -11.10 -11.24
N ALA A 283 -2.69 -11.14 -11.63
CA ALA A 283 -3.16 -10.86 -12.99
C ALA A 283 -3.74 -9.44 -13.18
N ARG A 284 -3.71 -8.57 -12.16
CA ARG A 284 -4.22 -7.21 -12.24
C ARG A 284 -3.47 -6.42 -13.31
N ASP A 285 -4.12 -6.20 -14.45
CA ASP A 285 -3.55 -5.57 -15.65
C ASP A 285 -3.32 -4.06 -15.47
N ILE A 286 -2.29 -3.60 -16.20
CA ILE A 286 -1.93 -2.19 -16.39
C ILE A 286 -3.05 -1.42 -17.11
#